data_f2503d79f443b414c0f55ddbed6d01bb
#
_entry.id   f2503d79f443b414c0f55ddbed6d01bb
#
_cell.length_a   1.000
_cell.length_b   1.000
_cell.length_c   1.000
_cell.angle_alpha   90.00
_cell.angle_beta   90.00
_cell.angle_gamma   90.00
#
_symmetry.space_group_name_H-M   'P 1'
#
loop_
_entity.id
_entity.type
_entity.pdbx_description
1 polymer ?
#
loop_
_entity_poly.entity_id
_entity_poly.type
_entity_poly.pdbx_seq_one_letter_code
_entity_poly.pdbx_strand_id
1 'polypeptide(L)'
;MILRALLILLLLASCGRPLTEAEVEFLTDLNGGTIDTNRVRLVDGTPATAITFRRPARPRVTCRELILPPIEEKIVTGKPGAVALFNKVYVRKDLYLDDYMQGHPDDVSLLAVMFFAHEMIHVWQWQNRKQTGYHPLKAASEHGQGEDPYLFEIEDQTEFLDFGYEQQASIVEEYVCCRALDRDAPRTQRLHDMIAQSFPVARLDQNILGRAVRLPWDEVEVKGICGKA
;
A
#
# COMPACT_ATOMS: atom_id res chain seq x y z
N MET A 1 14.91 -13.43 39.07
CA MET A 1 15.46 -12.61 37.95
C MET A 1 14.91 -13.01 36.57
N ILE A 2 14.83 -14.29 36.25
CA ILE A 2 14.34 -14.79 34.94
C ILE A 2 12.90 -14.35 34.64
N LEU A 3 11.98 -14.38 35.62
CA LEU A 3 10.57 -14.00 35.44
C LEU A 3 10.41 -12.49 35.12
N ARG A 4 11.25 -11.62 35.70
CA ARG A 4 11.26 -10.17 35.40
C ARG A 4 11.84 -9.87 34.00
N ALA A 5 12.84 -10.64 33.56
CA ALA A 5 13.37 -10.53 32.20
C ALA A 5 12.35 -10.99 31.15
N LEU A 6 11.58 -12.06 31.45
CA LEU A 6 10.49 -12.53 30.57
C LEU A 6 9.36 -11.51 30.45
N LEU A 7 9.00 -10.83 31.54
CA LEU A 7 7.96 -9.79 31.54
C LEU A 7 8.41 -8.54 30.74
N ILE A 8 9.67 -8.18 30.81
CA ILE A 8 10.25 -7.06 30.02
C ILE A 8 10.31 -7.43 28.53
N LEU A 9 10.63 -8.67 28.19
CA LEU A 9 10.58 -9.15 26.80
C LEU A 9 9.17 -9.13 26.23
N LEU A 10 8.16 -9.47 27.03
CA LEU A 10 6.74 -9.42 26.62
C LEU A 10 6.24 -7.98 26.42
N LEU A 11 6.75 -7.02 27.19
CA LEU A 11 6.42 -5.59 27.03
C LEU A 11 7.07 -4.98 25.76
N LEU A 12 8.26 -5.45 25.39
CA LEU A 12 8.92 -5.04 24.15
C LEU A 12 8.28 -5.64 22.89
N ALA A 13 7.52 -6.73 23.01
CA ALA A 13 6.81 -7.37 21.90
C ALA A 13 5.59 -6.56 21.41
N SER A 14 5.16 -5.52 22.14
CA SER A 14 3.99 -4.69 21.83
C SER A 14 4.35 -3.28 21.31
N CYS A 15 5.58 -3.03 20.86
CA CYS A 15 5.96 -1.72 20.33
C CYS A 15 5.31 -1.50 18.94
N GLY A 16 4.31 -0.64 18.89
CA GLY A 16 3.60 -0.22 17.69
C GLY A 16 2.20 0.27 18.04
N ARG A 17 1.75 1.32 17.35
CA ARG A 17 0.38 1.81 17.53
C ARG A 17 -0.64 0.88 16.86
N PRO A 18 -1.85 0.75 17.39
CA PRO A 18 -2.98 0.19 16.64
C PRO A 18 -3.37 1.11 15.48
N LEU A 19 -4.24 0.63 14.62
CA LEU A 19 -4.89 1.46 13.61
C LEU A 19 -5.86 2.45 14.28
N THR A 20 -6.00 3.63 13.69
CA THR A 20 -7.04 4.61 14.08
C THR A 20 -8.42 4.16 13.59
N GLU A 21 -9.49 4.76 14.10
CA GLU A 21 -10.85 4.47 13.65
C GLU A 21 -11.01 4.75 12.15
N ALA A 22 -10.48 5.87 11.66
CA ALA A 22 -10.53 6.24 10.24
C ALA A 22 -9.72 5.26 9.35
N GLU A 23 -8.56 4.78 9.81
CA GLU A 23 -7.80 3.73 9.12
C GLU A 23 -8.56 2.40 9.06
N VAL A 24 -9.27 2.02 10.12
CA VAL A 24 -10.11 0.81 10.16
C VAL A 24 -11.32 0.95 9.24
N GLU A 25 -12.00 2.11 9.23
CA GLU A 25 -13.12 2.40 8.34
C GLU A 25 -12.68 2.30 6.87
N PHE A 26 -11.62 3.00 6.51
CA PHE A 26 -11.04 2.93 5.16
C PHE A 26 -10.71 1.50 4.73
N LEU A 27 -10.05 0.72 5.59
CA LEU A 27 -9.73 -0.68 5.27
C LEU A 27 -10.98 -1.55 5.15
N THR A 28 -12.00 -1.30 5.97
CA THR A 28 -13.26 -2.04 5.87
C THR A 28 -13.91 -1.83 4.50
N ASP A 29 -13.87 -0.62 3.99
CA ASP A 29 -14.37 -0.28 2.66
C ASP A 29 -13.46 -0.80 1.54
N LEU A 30 -12.13 -0.76 1.75
CA LEU A 30 -11.17 -1.21 0.74
C LEU A 30 -11.13 -2.72 0.57
N ASN A 31 -11.24 -3.49 1.65
CA ASN A 31 -11.05 -4.95 1.61
C ASN A 31 -12.17 -5.77 2.28
N GLY A 32 -13.31 -5.15 2.63
CA GLY A 32 -14.48 -5.83 3.15
C GLY A 32 -14.25 -6.56 4.48
N GLY A 33 -13.31 -6.06 5.31
CA GLY A 33 -13.03 -6.66 6.62
C GLY A 33 -12.24 -7.98 6.56
N THR A 34 -11.57 -8.27 5.45
CA THR A 34 -10.72 -9.46 5.30
C THR A 34 -9.37 -9.34 6.00
N ILE A 35 -9.08 -8.18 6.60
CA ILE A 35 -7.98 -7.94 7.53
C ILE A 35 -8.51 -7.90 8.97
N ASP A 36 -7.96 -8.71 9.86
CA ASP A 36 -8.17 -8.57 11.31
C ASP A 36 -7.34 -7.37 11.81
N THR A 37 -7.96 -6.19 11.79
CA THR A 37 -7.34 -4.90 12.13
C THR A 37 -6.90 -4.81 13.59
N ASN A 38 -7.52 -5.58 14.50
CA ASN A 38 -7.14 -5.61 15.91
C ASN A 38 -5.72 -6.15 16.14
N ARG A 39 -5.23 -6.96 15.20
CA ARG A 39 -3.89 -7.55 15.26
C ARG A 39 -2.81 -6.69 14.61
N VAL A 40 -3.20 -5.70 13.82
CA VAL A 40 -2.26 -4.84 13.09
C VAL A 40 -1.56 -3.87 14.04
N ARG A 41 -0.26 -3.68 13.83
CA ARG A 41 0.54 -2.66 14.54
C ARG A 41 1.44 -1.94 13.56
N LEU A 42 1.41 -0.61 13.62
CA LEU A 42 2.35 0.26 12.90
C LEU A 42 3.47 0.67 13.84
N VAL A 43 4.71 0.44 13.42
CA VAL A 43 5.91 0.64 14.24
C VAL A 43 6.75 1.75 13.63
N ASP A 44 7.07 2.78 14.42
CA ASP A 44 8.00 3.85 14.02
C ASP A 44 9.42 3.30 13.94
N GLY A 45 10.00 3.35 12.76
CA GLY A 45 11.32 2.81 12.45
C GLY A 45 11.30 1.42 11.83
N THR A 46 12.07 1.26 10.75
CA THR A 46 12.22 -0.03 10.03
C THR A 46 13.58 -0.65 10.27
N PRO A 47 13.69 -1.99 10.41
CA PRO A 47 14.95 -2.69 10.47
C PRO A 47 15.71 -2.64 9.12
N ALA A 48 15.04 -2.29 8.03
CA ALA A 48 15.60 -2.22 6.68
C ALA A 48 16.35 -0.91 6.37
N THR A 49 16.71 -0.10 7.38
CA THR A 49 17.43 1.19 7.19
C THR A 49 18.77 1.05 6.49
N ALA A 50 19.42 -0.12 6.60
CA ALA A 50 20.70 -0.42 5.95
C ALA A 50 20.55 -0.84 4.49
N ILE A 51 19.34 -1.21 4.04
CA ILE A 51 19.08 -1.65 2.68
C ILE A 51 18.99 -0.42 1.77
N THR A 52 19.78 -0.44 0.70
CA THR A 52 19.72 0.56 -0.37
C THR A 52 19.54 -0.17 -1.69
N PHE A 53 18.56 0.23 -2.48
CA PHE A 53 18.35 -0.27 -3.82
C PHE A 53 18.71 0.78 -4.88
N ARG A 54 19.09 0.28 -6.05
CA ARG A 54 19.28 1.09 -7.27
C ARG A 54 18.46 0.46 -8.38
N ARG A 55 17.67 1.26 -9.06
CA ARG A 55 16.84 0.81 -10.18
C ARG A 55 16.69 1.91 -11.23
N PRO A 56 16.33 1.57 -12.47
CA PRO A 56 15.88 2.57 -13.43
C PRO A 56 14.72 3.40 -12.87
N ALA A 57 14.61 4.66 -13.29
CA ALA A 57 13.42 5.45 -13.03
C ALA A 57 12.19 4.75 -13.64
N ARG A 58 11.09 4.70 -12.90
CA ARG A 58 9.84 4.11 -13.40
C ARG A 58 9.25 4.96 -14.51
N PRO A 59 8.65 4.33 -15.53
CA PRO A 59 7.88 5.06 -16.52
C PRO A 59 6.68 5.73 -15.86
N ARG A 60 6.33 6.93 -16.32
CA ARG A 60 5.16 7.68 -15.79
C ARG A 60 3.87 7.20 -16.48
N VAL A 61 3.48 5.97 -16.17
CA VAL A 61 2.31 5.31 -16.78
C VAL A 61 1.23 4.95 -15.75
N THR A 62 1.55 5.01 -14.46
CA THR A 62 0.60 4.78 -13.38
C THR A 62 0.18 6.08 -12.71
N CYS A 63 -0.98 6.09 -12.08
CA CYS A 63 -1.50 7.24 -11.34
C CYS A 63 -0.48 7.75 -10.32
N ARG A 64 0.18 6.83 -9.59
CA ARG A 64 1.21 7.16 -8.62
C ARG A 64 2.36 7.97 -9.21
N GLU A 65 2.93 7.53 -10.34
CA GLU A 65 4.03 8.25 -10.98
C GLU A 65 3.56 9.58 -11.59
N LEU A 66 2.28 9.69 -11.96
CA LEU A 66 1.71 10.89 -12.55
C LEU A 66 1.40 11.97 -11.50
N ILE A 67 1.05 11.61 -10.27
CA ILE A 67 0.83 12.57 -9.18
C ILE A 67 2.11 13.09 -8.52
N LEU A 68 3.27 12.52 -8.85
CA LEU A 68 4.58 12.95 -8.36
C LEU A 68 5.30 13.78 -9.42
N PRO A 69 6.23 14.69 -9.03
CA PRO A 69 7.05 15.38 -9.98
C PRO A 69 7.88 14.40 -10.83
N PRO A 70 8.20 14.76 -12.09
CA PRO A 70 9.07 13.95 -12.92
C PRO A 70 10.44 13.73 -12.28
N ILE A 71 10.97 12.51 -12.42
CA ILE A 71 12.33 12.18 -12.00
C ILE A 71 13.23 12.33 -13.22
N GLU A 72 14.25 13.21 -13.11
CA GLU A 72 15.21 13.46 -14.21
C GLU A 72 16.32 12.40 -14.26
N GLU A 73 16.63 11.80 -13.11
CA GLU A 73 17.66 10.77 -13.00
C GLU A 73 17.25 9.48 -13.68
N LYS A 74 18.14 8.94 -14.52
CA LYS A 74 17.92 7.63 -15.16
C LYS A 74 17.96 6.46 -14.15
N ILE A 75 18.72 6.60 -13.08
CA ILE A 75 18.87 5.61 -12.01
C ILE A 75 18.49 6.25 -10.69
N VAL A 76 17.49 5.70 -10.06
CA VAL A 76 17.03 6.11 -8.73
C VAL A 76 17.69 5.25 -7.66
N THR A 77 18.19 5.90 -6.63
CA THR A 77 18.69 5.24 -5.42
C THR A 77 17.74 5.53 -4.27
N GLY A 78 17.29 4.51 -3.59
CA GLY A 78 16.32 4.66 -2.52
C GLY A 78 16.49 3.63 -1.41
N LYS A 79 15.64 3.75 -0.41
CA LYS A 79 15.51 2.81 0.69
C LYS A 79 14.04 2.38 0.79
N PRO A 80 13.76 1.16 1.29
CA PRO A 80 12.39 0.74 1.55
C PRO A 80 11.66 1.75 2.43
N GLY A 81 10.40 2.07 2.09
CA GLY A 81 9.55 2.95 2.87
C GLY A 81 9.05 2.28 4.13
N ALA A 82 8.71 1.00 4.03
CA ALA A 82 8.34 0.17 5.15
C ALA A 82 8.71 -1.30 4.90
N VAL A 83 8.49 -2.12 5.92
CA VAL A 83 8.59 -3.57 5.87
C VAL A 83 7.43 -4.17 6.65
N ALA A 84 6.54 -4.87 5.97
CA ALA A 84 5.48 -5.63 6.60
C ALA A 84 6.00 -7.03 7.02
N LEU A 85 5.93 -7.32 8.30
CA LEU A 85 6.30 -8.62 8.85
C LEU A 85 5.14 -9.14 9.72
N PHE A 86 4.44 -10.14 9.20
CA PHE A 86 3.24 -10.70 9.79
C PHE A 86 2.13 -9.64 9.93
N ASN A 87 1.78 -9.26 11.16
CA ASN A 87 0.78 -8.22 11.46
C ASN A 87 1.41 -6.88 11.86
N LYS A 88 2.72 -6.71 11.68
CA LYS A 88 3.43 -5.46 12.00
C LYS A 88 4.00 -4.85 10.75
N VAL A 89 3.80 -3.54 10.60
CA VAL A 89 4.40 -2.73 9.55
C VAL A 89 5.41 -1.79 10.21
N TYR A 90 6.66 -1.98 9.87
CA TYR A 90 7.79 -1.18 10.33
C TYR A 90 8.04 -0.07 9.33
N VAL A 91 7.65 1.14 9.66
CA VAL A 91 7.69 2.28 8.75
C VAL A 91 8.93 3.11 9.00
N ARG A 92 9.57 3.56 7.91
CA ARG A 92 10.69 4.51 8.01
C ARG A 92 10.22 5.79 8.70
N LYS A 93 11.04 6.35 9.60
CA LYS A 93 10.67 7.46 10.49
C LYS A 93 10.12 8.69 9.77
N ASP A 94 10.67 9.01 8.61
CA ASP A 94 10.23 10.15 7.80
C ASP A 94 8.91 9.93 7.05
N LEU A 95 8.42 8.69 7.02
CA LEU A 95 7.13 8.29 6.42
C LEU A 95 6.10 7.86 7.46
N TYR A 96 6.54 7.73 8.74
CA TYR A 96 5.63 7.33 9.81
C TYR A 96 4.68 8.46 10.17
N LEU A 97 3.39 8.13 10.21
CA LEU A 97 2.31 9.03 10.62
C LEU A 97 1.53 8.41 11.78
N ASP A 98 1.05 9.26 12.68
CA ASP A 98 0.15 8.84 13.75
C ASP A 98 -1.24 8.44 13.22
N ASP A 99 -1.59 8.93 12.01
CA ASP A 99 -2.82 8.60 11.30
C ASP A 99 -2.62 8.84 9.79
N TYR A 100 -2.72 7.78 8.97
CA TYR A 100 -2.62 7.89 7.51
C TYR A 100 -3.90 8.42 6.86
N MET A 101 -5.01 8.41 7.61
CA MET A 101 -6.30 9.00 7.22
C MET A 101 -6.50 10.39 7.85
N GLN A 102 -5.43 11.04 8.33
CA GLN A 102 -5.51 12.35 8.96
C GLN A 102 -6.25 13.35 8.08
N GLY A 103 -7.29 13.96 8.66
CA GLY A 103 -8.18 14.90 7.98
C GLY A 103 -9.47 14.27 7.43
N HIS A 104 -9.58 12.94 7.41
CA HIS A 104 -10.83 12.25 7.06
C HIS A 104 -11.97 12.65 8.02
N PRO A 105 -13.20 12.90 7.52
CA PRO A 105 -13.67 12.71 6.15
C PRO A 105 -13.52 13.94 5.23
N ASP A 106 -12.91 15.02 5.67
CA ASP A 106 -12.93 16.28 4.92
C ASP A 106 -11.84 16.33 3.84
N ASP A 107 -10.61 16.00 4.21
CA ASP A 107 -9.45 16.14 3.32
C ASP A 107 -8.30 15.22 3.76
N VAL A 108 -7.89 14.28 2.92
CA VAL A 108 -6.80 13.33 3.21
C VAL A 108 -5.62 13.50 2.25
N SER A 109 -4.42 13.16 2.70
CA SER A 109 -3.25 13.07 1.83
C SER A 109 -3.34 11.82 0.95
N LEU A 110 -3.54 11.98 -0.36
CA LEU A 110 -3.64 10.83 -1.27
C LEU A 110 -2.41 9.93 -1.21
N LEU A 111 -1.22 10.52 -1.17
CA LEU A 111 0.03 9.75 -1.10
C LEU A 111 0.15 8.94 0.20
N ALA A 112 -0.30 9.51 1.34
CA ALA A 112 -0.31 8.81 2.62
C ALA A 112 -1.28 7.62 2.62
N VAL A 113 -2.49 7.82 2.08
CA VAL A 113 -3.51 6.76 1.98
C VAL A 113 -3.06 5.65 1.03
N MET A 114 -2.47 6.00 -0.11
CA MET A 114 -1.92 5.04 -1.07
C MET A 114 -0.81 4.18 -0.45
N PHE A 115 0.14 4.81 0.24
CA PHE A 115 1.20 4.12 0.97
C PHE A 115 0.63 3.18 2.03
N PHE A 116 -0.33 3.65 2.82
CA PHE A 116 -1.00 2.83 3.83
C PHE A 116 -1.73 1.64 3.22
N ALA A 117 -2.48 1.84 2.14
CA ALA A 117 -3.18 0.77 1.43
C ALA A 117 -2.19 -0.30 0.93
N HIS A 118 -1.06 0.10 0.33
CA HIS A 118 0.01 -0.78 -0.11
C HIS A 118 0.50 -1.69 1.03
N GLU A 119 0.90 -1.11 2.16
CA GLU A 119 1.42 -1.84 3.30
C GLU A 119 0.36 -2.78 3.94
N MET A 120 -0.91 -2.37 3.92
CA MET A 120 -2.00 -3.20 4.43
C MET A 120 -2.28 -4.42 3.53
N ILE A 121 -1.95 -4.37 2.23
CA ILE A 121 -2.03 -5.57 1.37
C ILE A 121 -1.00 -6.61 1.80
N HIS A 122 0.19 -6.24 2.22
CA HIS A 122 1.17 -7.20 2.75
C HIS A 122 0.67 -7.87 4.05
N VAL A 123 -0.04 -7.11 4.90
CA VAL A 123 -0.70 -7.68 6.08
C VAL A 123 -1.84 -8.62 5.66
N TRP A 124 -2.65 -8.23 4.67
CA TRP A 124 -3.71 -9.08 4.12
C TRP A 124 -3.15 -10.38 3.54
N GLN A 125 -2.10 -10.31 2.76
CA GLN A 125 -1.41 -11.47 2.18
C GLN A 125 -0.96 -12.44 3.27
N TRP A 126 -0.39 -11.92 4.37
CA TRP A 126 0.01 -12.75 5.51
C TRP A 126 -1.19 -13.36 6.23
N GLN A 127 -2.22 -12.58 6.53
CA GLN A 127 -3.39 -13.08 7.27
C GLN A 127 -4.16 -14.12 6.45
N ASN A 128 -4.20 -13.94 5.13
CA ASN A 128 -4.87 -14.84 4.18
C ASN A 128 -3.89 -15.77 3.44
N ARG A 129 -2.75 -16.10 4.02
CA ARG A 129 -1.67 -16.87 3.39
C ARG A 129 -2.07 -18.26 2.87
N LYS A 130 -3.17 -18.83 3.34
CA LYS A 130 -3.72 -20.07 2.79
C LYS A 130 -4.26 -19.88 1.37
N GLN A 131 -4.78 -18.69 1.06
CA GLN A 131 -5.29 -18.30 -0.24
C GLN A 131 -4.17 -17.72 -1.11
N THR A 132 -3.37 -16.81 -0.54
CA THR A 132 -2.37 -16.03 -1.27
C THR A 132 -1.05 -16.78 -1.49
N GLY A 133 -0.81 -17.86 -0.75
CA GLY A 133 0.47 -18.56 -0.74
C GLY A 133 1.63 -17.72 -0.16
N TYR A 134 1.32 -16.63 0.54
CA TYR A 134 2.33 -15.68 1.05
C TYR A 134 3.29 -16.32 2.04
N HIS A 135 4.57 -16.06 1.83
CA HIS A 135 5.64 -16.38 2.75
C HIS A 135 6.67 -15.24 2.77
N PRO A 136 7.11 -14.75 3.96
CA PRO A 136 8.02 -13.59 4.03
C PRO A 136 9.31 -13.73 3.23
N LEU A 137 9.93 -14.94 3.19
CA LEU A 137 11.15 -15.16 2.41
C LEU A 137 10.88 -15.13 0.90
N LYS A 138 9.70 -15.57 0.46
CA LYS A 138 9.31 -15.52 -0.96
C LYS A 138 9.07 -14.06 -1.38
N ALA A 139 8.37 -13.27 -0.57
CA ALA A 139 8.19 -11.85 -0.80
C ALA A 139 9.54 -11.10 -0.84
N ALA A 140 10.44 -11.38 0.10
CA ALA A 140 11.78 -10.79 0.09
C ALA A 140 12.60 -11.15 -1.16
N SER A 141 12.39 -12.33 -1.77
CA SER A 141 13.09 -12.74 -2.97
C SER A 141 12.69 -11.98 -4.23
N GLU A 142 11.50 -11.37 -4.27
CA GLU A 142 11.04 -10.53 -5.39
C GLU A 142 11.94 -9.32 -5.59
N HIS A 143 12.53 -8.77 -4.52
CA HIS A 143 13.44 -7.62 -4.58
C HIS A 143 14.85 -7.97 -5.12
N GLY A 144 15.19 -9.25 -5.26
CA GLY A 144 16.52 -9.71 -5.68
C GLY A 144 16.64 -10.08 -7.16
N GLN A 145 15.57 -9.99 -7.94
CA GLN A 145 15.55 -10.58 -9.31
C GLN A 145 15.95 -9.61 -10.42
N GLY A 146 16.43 -8.41 -10.10
CA GLY A 146 16.92 -7.42 -11.10
C GLY A 146 15.84 -6.66 -11.83
N GLU A 147 14.58 -7.05 -11.72
CA GLU A 147 13.40 -6.32 -12.19
C GLU A 147 12.82 -5.48 -11.06
N ASP A 148 12.10 -4.39 -11.41
CA ASP A 148 11.36 -3.60 -10.40
C ASP A 148 10.11 -4.40 -9.98
N PRO A 149 10.03 -4.92 -8.73
CA PRO A 149 8.97 -5.81 -8.30
C PRO A 149 7.60 -5.12 -8.20
N TYR A 150 7.55 -3.81 -8.35
CA TYR A 150 6.32 -3.00 -8.28
C TYR A 150 5.67 -2.76 -9.64
N LEU A 151 6.41 -3.02 -10.74
CA LEU A 151 5.86 -2.82 -12.09
C LEU A 151 4.89 -3.95 -12.43
N PHE A 152 3.75 -3.59 -12.95
CA PHE A 152 2.71 -4.52 -13.40
C PHE A 152 2.03 -4.00 -14.67
N GLU A 153 1.59 -4.91 -15.48
CA GLU A 153 0.73 -4.67 -16.63
C GLU A 153 -0.56 -5.45 -16.44
N ILE A 154 -1.70 -4.82 -16.72
CA ILE A 154 -3.02 -5.45 -16.59
C ILE A 154 -3.45 -5.89 -17.97
N GLU A 155 -3.42 -7.18 -18.21
CA GLU A 155 -4.02 -7.83 -19.37
C GLU A 155 -5.45 -8.31 -19.05
N ASP A 156 -6.28 -8.52 -20.07
CA ASP A 156 -7.72 -8.78 -19.90
C ASP A 156 -8.05 -10.07 -19.13
N GLN A 157 -7.10 -10.99 -18.95
CA GLN A 157 -7.31 -12.31 -18.35
C GLN A 157 -6.44 -12.57 -17.11
N THR A 158 -5.70 -11.57 -16.60
CA THR A 158 -4.85 -11.76 -15.45
C THR A 158 -5.66 -11.64 -14.16
N GLU A 159 -5.57 -12.65 -13.30
CA GLU A 159 -6.20 -12.64 -11.99
C GLU A 159 -5.30 -11.92 -10.96
N PHE A 160 -5.91 -11.32 -9.93
CA PHE A 160 -5.17 -10.57 -8.90
C PHE A 160 -4.06 -11.40 -8.23
N LEU A 161 -4.32 -12.69 -7.97
CA LEU A 161 -3.38 -13.57 -7.30
C LEU A 161 -2.27 -14.14 -8.21
N ASP A 162 -2.32 -13.90 -9.53
CA ASP A 162 -1.26 -14.27 -10.46
C ASP A 162 -0.06 -13.32 -10.38
N PHE A 163 -0.28 -12.11 -9.86
CA PHE A 163 0.78 -11.12 -9.66
C PHE A 163 1.67 -11.46 -8.47
N GLY A 164 2.92 -10.99 -8.51
CA GLY A 164 3.83 -10.97 -7.37
C GLY A 164 3.27 -10.17 -6.20
N TYR A 165 3.79 -10.38 -5.01
CA TYR A 165 3.25 -9.76 -3.80
C TYR A 165 3.36 -8.24 -3.82
N GLU A 166 4.48 -7.71 -4.31
CA GLU A 166 4.68 -6.26 -4.47
C GLU A 166 3.80 -5.68 -5.59
N GLN A 167 3.60 -6.44 -6.68
CA GLN A 167 2.69 -6.04 -7.74
C GLN A 167 1.24 -5.99 -7.24
N GLN A 168 0.77 -6.96 -6.44
CA GLN A 168 -0.56 -6.93 -5.83
C GLN A 168 -0.76 -5.69 -4.97
N ALA A 169 0.23 -5.33 -4.16
CA ALA A 169 0.19 -4.13 -3.34
C ALA A 169 0.18 -2.85 -4.22
N SER A 170 0.96 -2.82 -5.29
CA SER A 170 1.00 -1.72 -6.25
C SER A 170 -0.30 -1.57 -7.05
N ILE A 171 -0.97 -2.68 -7.38
CA ILE A 171 -2.30 -2.68 -8.02
C ILE A 171 -3.34 -2.02 -7.11
N VAL A 172 -3.33 -2.32 -5.81
CA VAL A 172 -4.25 -1.68 -4.86
C VAL A 172 -3.89 -0.22 -4.64
N GLU A 173 -2.61 0.14 -4.57
CA GLU A 173 -2.14 1.52 -4.52
C GLU A 173 -2.63 2.32 -5.74
N GLU A 174 -2.49 1.78 -6.95
CA GLU A 174 -2.99 2.35 -8.20
C GLU A 174 -4.52 2.49 -8.20
N TYR A 175 -5.23 1.46 -7.72
CA TYR A 175 -6.68 1.51 -7.57
C TYR A 175 -7.15 2.64 -6.67
N VAL A 176 -6.51 2.83 -5.51
CA VAL A 176 -6.83 3.93 -4.58
C VAL A 176 -6.63 5.28 -5.27
N CYS A 177 -5.53 5.46 -5.98
CA CYS A 177 -5.23 6.68 -6.73
C CYS A 177 -6.27 6.94 -7.82
N CYS A 178 -6.53 5.96 -8.67
CA CYS A 178 -7.49 6.08 -9.77
C CYS A 178 -8.93 6.29 -9.26
N ARG A 179 -9.31 5.60 -8.20
CA ARG A 179 -10.62 5.79 -7.57
C ARG A 179 -10.81 7.20 -7.04
N ALA A 180 -9.75 7.80 -6.49
CA ALA A 180 -9.78 9.16 -5.98
C ALA A 180 -9.89 10.22 -7.09
N LEU A 181 -9.17 10.04 -8.19
CA LEU A 181 -8.93 11.10 -9.17
C LEU A 181 -9.68 10.91 -10.50
N ASP A 182 -9.97 9.66 -10.88
CA ASP A 182 -10.58 9.33 -12.18
C ASP A 182 -11.44 8.06 -12.04
N ARG A 183 -12.44 8.16 -11.19
CA ARG A 183 -13.28 7.02 -10.77
C ARG A 183 -13.98 6.31 -11.93
N ASP A 184 -14.40 7.07 -12.94
CA ASP A 184 -15.19 6.55 -14.06
C ASP A 184 -14.32 6.05 -15.22
N ALA A 185 -12.99 6.09 -15.07
CA ALA A 185 -12.07 5.60 -16.09
C ALA A 185 -12.15 4.07 -16.26
N PRO A 186 -12.02 3.56 -17.50
CA PRO A 186 -12.02 2.10 -17.74
C PRO A 186 -10.95 1.35 -16.94
N ARG A 187 -9.77 1.96 -16.73
CA ARG A 187 -8.72 1.38 -15.89
C ARG A 187 -9.16 1.23 -14.44
N THR A 188 -9.86 2.23 -13.88
CA THR A 188 -10.37 2.18 -12.51
C THR A 188 -11.37 1.03 -12.34
N GLN A 189 -12.25 0.84 -13.31
CA GLN A 189 -13.19 -0.28 -13.31
C GLN A 189 -12.45 -1.63 -13.39
N ARG A 190 -11.47 -1.77 -14.30
CA ARG A 190 -10.66 -3.02 -14.40
C ARG A 190 -9.93 -3.34 -13.11
N LEU A 191 -9.30 -2.34 -12.46
CA LEU A 191 -8.64 -2.53 -11.17
C LEU A 191 -9.62 -2.97 -10.09
N HIS A 192 -10.80 -2.34 -10.02
CA HIS A 192 -11.87 -2.71 -9.10
C HIS A 192 -12.29 -4.17 -9.30
N ASP A 193 -12.59 -4.56 -10.52
CA ASP A 193 -13.08 -5.91 -10.85
C ASP A 193 -12.00 -6.97 -10.56
N MET A 194 -10.74 -6.66 -10.81
CA MET A 194 -9.61 -7.54 -10.50
C MET A 194 -9.46 -7.75 -8.98
N ILE A 195 -9.47 -6.67 -8.20
CA ILE A 195 -9.35 -6.73 -6.74
C ILE A 195 -10.54 -7.47 -6.12
N ALA A 196 -11.75 -7.24 -6.67
CA ALA A 196 -12.99 -7.88 -6.20
C ALA A 196 -12.99 -9.41 -6.34
N GLN A 197 -12.10 -9.99 -7.13
CA GLN A 197 -11.91 -11.46 -7.19
C GLN A 197 -11.33 -12.02 -5.88
N SER A 198 -10.60 -11.21 -5.13
CA SER A 198 -9.84 -11.67 -3.96
C SER A 198 -10.44 -11.23 -2.62
N PHE A 199 -11.10 -10.07 -2.58
CA PHE A 199 -11.79 -9.57 -1.39
C PHE A 199 -12.91 -8.58 -1.75
N PRO A 200 -13.97 -8.47 -0.89
CA PRO A 200 -15.09 -7.56 -1.17
C PRO A 200 -14.64 -6.11 -0.99
N VAL A 201 -14.37 -5.46 -2.11
CA VAL A 201 -14.08 -4.03 -2.16
C VAL A 201 -15.37 -3.23 -2.27
N ALA A 202 -15.47 -2.08 -1.60
CA ALA A 202 -16.62 -1.21 -1.67
C ALA A 202 -16.88 -0.75 -3.11
N ARG A 203 -18.17 -0.65 -3.48
CA ARG A 203 -18.61 -0.22 -4.82
C ARG A 203 -17.98 1.12 -5.19
N LEU A 204 -17.73 1.33 -6.48
CA LEU A 204 -17.09 2.55 -6.97
C LEU A 204 -17.89 3.83 -6.66
N ASP A 205 -19.22 3.74 -6.55
CA ASP A 205 -20.08 4.87 -6.20
C ASP A 205 -20.01 5.28 -4.71
N GLN A 206 -19.49 4.43 -3.83
CA GLN A 206 -19.20 4.79 -2.45
C GLN A 206 -17.95 5.68 -2.36
N ASN A 207 -17.96 6.64 -1.46
CA ASN A 207 -16.79 7.47 -1.20
C ASN A 207 -16.01 6.92 0.01
N ILE A 208 -14.85 6.32 -0.22
CA ILE A 208 -14.01 5.73 0.83
C ILE A 208 -12.84 6.63 1.27
N LEU A 209 -12.68 7.79 0.62
CA LEU A 209 -11.55 8.70 0.86
C LEU A 209 -11.97 10.03 1.48
N GLY A 210 -13.27 10.24 1.71
CA GLY A 210 -13.79 11.51 2.19
C GLY A 210 -14.09 12.50 1.06
N ARG A 211 -14.22 13.79 1.39
CA ARG A 211 -14.73 14.83 0.49
C ARG A 211 -13.68 15.33 -0.51
N ALA A 212 -12.42 15.34 -0.10
CA ALA A 212 -11.31 15.81 -0.91
C ALA A 212 -10.03 15.03 -0.64
N VAL A 213 -9.11 15.07 -1.59
CA VAL A 213 -7.75 14.54 -1.45
C VAL A 213 -6.72 15.61 -1.77
N ARG A 214 -5.67 15.71 -0.96
CA ARG A 214 -4.48 16.54 -1.23
C ARG A 214 -3.50 15.76 -2.08
N LEU A 215 -3.05 16.40 -3.15
CA LEU A 215 -2.01 15.86 -4.02
C LEU A 215 -0.61 16.25 -3.50
N PRO A 216 0.41 15.41 -3.74
CA PRO A 216 1.78 15.71 -3.33
C PRO A 216 2.48 16.74 -4.23
N TRP A 217 1.91 17.06 -5.37
CA TRP A 217 2.46 17.99 -6.37
C TRP A 217 1.34 18.83 -7.00
N ASP A 218 1.55 20.15 -7.09
CA ASP A 218 0.51 21.11 -7.55
C ASP A 218 0.32 21.11 -9.07
N GLU A 219 1.30 20.63 -9.85
CA GLU A 219 1.24 20.62 -11.33
C GLU A 219 0.67 19.31 -11.91
N VAL A 220 -0.11 18.57 -11.11
CA VAL A 220 -0.71 17.30 -11.58
C VAL A 220 -1.82 17.57 -12.58
N GLU A 221 -1.71 16.96 -13.77
CA GLU A 221 -2.80 16.90 -14.75
C GLU A 221 -3.75 15.74 -14.36
N VAL A 222 -4.82 16.06 -13.64
CA VAL A 222 -5.76 15.06 -13.13
C VAL A 222 -6.68 14.50 -14.21
N LYS A 223 -7.02 15.31 -15.24
CA LYS A 223 -7.98 14.91 -16.26
C LYS A 223 -7.51 13.71 -17.05
N GLY A 224 -8.23 12.59 -16.95
CA GLY A 224 -7.92 11.34 -17.66
C GLY A 224 -6.63 10.67 -17.15
N ILE A 225 -6.24 10.92 -15.89
CA ILE A 225 -5.00 10.39 -15.30
C ILE A 225 -4.96 8.86 -15.31
N CYS A 226 -6.11 8.21 -15.24
CA CYS A 226 -6.27 6.76 -15.33
C CYS A 226 -6.92 6.32 -16.68
N GLY A 227 -7.01 7.21 -17.64
CA GLY A 227 -7.54 6.90 -18.97
C GLY A 227 -6.49 6.40 -19.95
N LYS A 228 -5.20 6.51 -19.63
CA LYS A 228 -4.07 6.08 -20.46
C LYS A 228 -3.59 4.69 -19.99
N ALA A 229 -4.20 3.68 -20.49
CA ALA A 229 -3.68 2.30 -20.44
C ALA A 229 -4.19 1.51 -21.62
#